data_66c4f24af838bf381e3c6bda523d16d5
#
_entry.id   66c4f24af838bf381e3c6bda523d16d5
#
_cell.length_a   1.000
_cell.length_b   1.000
_cell.length_c   1.000
_cell.angle_alpha   90.00
_cell.angle_beta   90.00
_cell.angle_gamma   90.00
#
_symmetry.space_group_name_H-M   'P 1'
#
loop_
_entity.id
_entity.type
_entity.pdbx_description
1 polymer ?
#
loop_
_entity_poly.entity_id
_entity_poly.type
_entity_poly.pdbx_seq_one_letter_code
_entity_poly.pdbx_strand_id
1 'polypeptide(L)'
;MRLLWSWKKIVWNFRQIKMDEISKREDSLFEHVSKLIDEARKHVKTTIDTTMVYTYYGVGKYIVVDEQQGYARAKYGKTVLRNLSKKLTERYGKGWSVETLTAARKFYQIYSEGKIANTVYEIQENADIHFTLSWSHYLILMRIANQNERNFYEIECYKQNWSVRQLQRQYNSSLYERLALSRNKDEVMRLAQEGQTVEKASDVIKSPLTLEFLGLKPEAVYSESKLESAIISKIQDFLLELGKGFLFEARQKRFTFDEQNFYVDLVLYNRLLQCYCLIDLKIDKLTHQDLGQMQMYVNYFDRFVKQDFEKPTIGILLCKEKNDALVELTLPKNANIYASAYQLYLPDKALLQAKVMEWIAEFEENEELMKYE
;
A
#
# COMPACT_ATOMS: atom_id res chain seq x y z
N MET A 1 -5.50 -70.49 -1.65
CA MET A 1 -6.22 -69.31 -2.20
C MET A 1 -6.00 -68.00 -1.41
N ARG A 2 -5.89 -67.98 -0.07
CA ARG A 2 -5.66 -66.77 0.76
C ARG A 2 -4.31 -66.09 0.55
N LEU A 3 -3.22 -66.81 0.32
CA LEU A 3 -1.88 -66.23 0.11
C LEU A 3 -1.71 -65.46 -1.18
N LEU A 4 -2.35 -65.90 -2.27
CA LEU A 4 -2.32 -65.19 -3.56
C LEU A 4 -3.10 -63.87 -3.53
N TRP A 5 -4.09 -63.76 -2.70
CA TRP A 5 -4.88 -62.52 -2.53
C TRP A 5 -4.10 -61.45 -1.73
N SER A 6 -3.32 -61.86 -0.74
CA SER A 6 -2.42 -61.03 0.03
C SER A 6 -1.30 -60.42 -0.86
N TRP A 7 -0.66 -61.21 -1.70
CA TRP A 7 0.36 -60.74 -2.62
C TRP A 7 -0.13 -59.74 -3.64
N LYS A 8 -1.30 -59.94 -4.21
CA LYS A 8 -1.92 -59.01 -5.16
C LYS A 8 -2.21 -57.65 -4.50
N LYS A 9 -2.66 -57.61 -3.25
CA LYS A 9 -2.91 -56.41 -2.48
C LYS A 9 -1.64 -55.63 -2.15
N ILE A 10 -0.57 -56.34 -1.82
CA ILE A 10 0.75 -55.74 -1.56
C ILE A 10 1.31 -55.11 -2.84
N VAL A 11 1.31 -55.84 -3.96
CA VAL A 11 1.79 -55.33 -5.26
C VAL A 11 0.94 -54.13 -5.73
N TRP A 12 -0.38 -54.16 -5.50
CA TRP A 12 -1.28 -53.04 -5.83
C TRP A 12 -0.93 -51.80 -5.00
N ASN A 13 -0.75 -51.95 -3.69
CA ASN A 13 -0.36 -50.85 -2.80
C ASN A 13 1.03 -50.26 -3.19
N PHE A 14 2.02 -51.11 -3.52
CA PHE A 14 3.31 -50.61 -4.00
C PHE A 14 3.22 -49.83 -5.32
N ARG A 15 2.38 -50.26 -6.24
CA ARG A 15 2.13 -49.51 -7.48
C ARG A 15 1.46 -48.17 -7.21
N GLN A 16 0.50 -48.14 -6.29
CA GLN A 16 -0.19 -46.92 -5.92
C GLN A 16 0.76 -45.91 -5.28
N ILE A 17 1.56 -46.32 -4.31
CA ILE A 17 2.56 -45.48 -3.64
C ILE A 17 3.57 -44.94 -4.69
N LYS A 18 4.04 -45.77 -5.61
CA LYS A 18 5.00 -45.34 -6.65
C LYS A 18 4.35 -44.37 -7.65
N MET A 19 3.08 -44.51 -7.97
CA MET A 19 2.33 -43.57 -8.80
C MET A 19 2.11 -42.23 -8.09
N ASP A 20 1.79 -42.26 -6.80
CA ASP A 20 1.62 -41.05 -6.00
C ASP A 20 2.93 -40.27 -5.81
N GLU A 21 4.06 -40.97 -5.67
CA GLU A 21 5.40 -40.35 -5.64
C GLU A 21 5.79 -39.71 -6.98
N ILE A 22 5.46 -40.36 -8.10
CA ILE A 22 5.72 -39.82 -9.44
C ILE A 22 4.86 -38.58 -9.68
N SER A 23 3.57 -38.65 -9.35
CA SER A 23 2.65 -37.51 -9.47
C SER A 23 3.12 -36.30 -8.64
N LYS A 24 3.50 -36.51 -7.37
CA LYS A 24 4.04 -35.44 -6.52
C LYS A 24 5.33 -34.82 -7.09
N ARG A 25 6.18 -35.63 -7.73
CA ARG A 25 7.41 -35.14 -8.35
C ARG A 25 7.10 -34.35 -9.63
N GLU A 26 6.14 -34.80 -10.43
CA GLU A 26 5.69 -34.07 -11.62
C GLU A 26 5.03 -32.74 -11.24
N ASP A 27 4.18 -32.72 -10.24
CA ASP A 27 3.56 -31.49 -9.72
C ASP A 27 4.63 -30.50 -9.21
N SER A 28 5.61 -30.99 -8.43
CA SER A 28 6.72 -30.16 -7.95
C SER A 28 7.57 -29.61 -9.10
N LEU A 29 7.86 -30.42 -10.13
CA LEU A 29 8.61 -29.97 -11.31
C LEU A 29 7.81 -28.91 -12.07
N PHE A 30 6.50 -29.13 -12.26
CA PHE A 30 5.61 -28.19 -12.91
C PHE A 30 5.58 -26.82 -12.16
N GLU A 31 5.46 -26.85 -10.85
CA GLU A 31 5.50 -25.63 -10.03
C GLU A 31 6.83 -24.85 -10.19
N HIS A 32 7.96 -25.55 -10.14
CA HIS A 32 9.27 -24.91 -10.31
C HIS A 32 9.45 -24.31 -11.71
N VAL A 33 9.04 -25.03 -12.76
CA VAL A 33 9.13 -24.55 -14.14
C VAL A 33 8.16 -23.38 -14.37
N SER A 34 6.93 -23.48 -13.86
CA SER A 34 5.94 -22.41 -13.95
C SER A 34 6.43 -21.14 -13.28
N LYS A 35 6.99 -21.26 -12.08
CA LYS A 35 7.58 -20.12 -11.35
C LYS A 35 8.70 -19.46 -12.15
N LEU A 36 9.60 -20.24 -12.73
CA LEU A 36 10.69 -19.73 -13.57
C LEU A 36 10.15 -18.95 -14.79
N ILE A 37 9.12 -19.50 -15.46
CA ILE A 37 8.50 -18.85 -16.61
C ILE A 37 7.80 -17.55 -16.19
N ASP A 38 7.10 -17.54 -15.06
CA ASP A 38 6.41 -16.36 -14.57
C ASP A 38 7.40 -15.28 -14.13
N GLU A 39 8.50 -15.63 -13.50
CA GLU A 39 9.59 -14.71 -13.17
C GLU A 39 10.22 -14.10 -14.43
N ALA A 40 10.49 -14.90 -15.45
CA ALA A 40 11.02 -14.43 -16.73
C ALA A 40 10.04 -13.47 -17.42
N ARG A 41 8.76 -13.80 -17.49
CA ARG A 41 7.71 -12.94 -18.05
C ARG A 41 7.59 -11.62 -17.28
N LYS A 42 7.64 -11.67 -15.95
CA LYS A 42 7.63 -10.48 -15.10
C LYS A 42 8.83 -9.59 -15.38
N HIS A 43 10.02 -10.17 -15.51
CA HIS A 43 11.24 -9.43 -15.82
C HIS A 43 11.16 -8.72 -17.17
N VAL A 44 10.75 -9.43 -18.23
CA VAL A 44 10.58 -8.87 -19.57
C VAL A 44 9.58 -7.70 -19.53
N LYS A 45 8.42 -7.88 -18.89
CA LYS A 45 7.41 -6.83 -18.75
C LYS A 45 7.97 -5.61 -18.04
N THR A 46 8.66 -5.78 -16.91
CA THR A 46 9.27 -4.67 -16.16
C THR A 46 10.30 -3.92 -17.01
N THR A 47 11.14 -4.66 -17.75
CA THR A 47 12.15 -4.06 -18.63
C THR A 47 11.50 -3.22 -19.75
N ILE A 48 10.44 -3.73 -20.38
CA ILE A 48 9.68 -2.99 -21.39
C ILE A 48 9.06 -1.74 -20.77
N ASP A 49 8.38 -1.87 -19.64
CA ASP A 49 7.72 -0.75 -18.95
C ASP A 49 8.74 0.35 -18.62
N THR A 50 9.89 -0.02 -18.07
CA THR A 50 10.96 0.93 -17.70
C THR A 50 11.55 1.59 -18.96
N THR A 51 11.88 0.82 -20.01
CA THR A 51 12.42 1.36 -21.26
C THR A 51 11.45 2.37 -21.89
N MET A 52 10.15 2.07 -21.85
CA MET A 52 9.14 3.00 -22.38
C MET A 52 9.06 4.30 -21.55
N VAL A 53 9.23 4.24 -20.23
CA VAL A 53 9.26 5.45 -19.38
C VAL A 53 10.44 6.33 -19.75
N TYR A 54 11.64 5.77 -19.90
CA TYR A 54 12.82 6.54 -20.39
C TYR A 54 12.59 7.09 -21.79
N THR A 55 11.94 6.34 -22.68
CA THR A 55 11.58 6.81 -24.00
C THR A 55 10.66 8.02 -23.95
N TYR A 56 9.60 7.99 -23.13
CA TYR A 56 8.70 9.13 -22.95
C TYR A 56 9.41 10.32 -22.30
N TYR A 57 10.33 10.09 -21.37
CA TYR A 57 11.16 11.14 -20.79
C TYR A 57 12.03 11.83 -21.86
N GLY A 58 12.71 11.04 -22.70
CA GLY A 58 13.51 11.56 -23.81
C GLY A 58 12.67 12.32 -24.85
N VAL A 59 11.50 11.80 -25.23
CA VAL A 59 10.56 12.49 -26.12
C VAL A 59 10.11 13.81 -25.51
N GLY A 60 9.78 13.82 -24.21
CA GLY A 60 9.44 15.05 -23.48
C GLY A 60 10.57 16.08 -23.50
N LYS A 61 11.82 15.63 -23.30
CA LYS A 61 13.04 16.47 -23.39
C LYS A 61 13.15 17.15 -24.76
N TYR A 62 13.05 16.38 -25.84
CA TYR A 62 13.13 16.94 -27.20
C TYR A 62 12.03 17.97 -27.48
N ILE A 63 10.79 17.71 -27.02
CA ILE A 63 9.69 18.66 -27.20
C ILE A 63 9.97 19.98 -26.45
N VAL A 64 10.42 19.89 -25.18
CA VAL A 64 10.71 21.08 -24.37
C VAL A 64 11.89 21.88 -24.94
N VAL A 65 12.96 21.21 -25.39
CA VAL A 65 14.12 21.86 -26.00
C VAL A 65 13.73 22.58 -27.30
N ASP A 66 12.92 21.96 -28.17
CA ASP A 66 12.40 22.59 -29.39
C ASP A 66 11.56 23.84 -29.07
N GLU A 67 10.69 23.76 -28.07
CA GLU A 67 9.88 24.91 -27.62
C GLU A 67 10.75 26.07 -27.09
N GLN A 68 11.88 25.80 -26.42
CA GLN A 68 12.79 26.81 -25.87
C GLN A 68 13.66 27.49 -26.94
N GLN A 69 13.92 26.83 -28.07
CA GLN A 69 14.75 27.37 -29.15
C GLN A 69 14.10 28.47 -30.01
N GLY A 70 12.95 29.03 -29.60
CA GLY A 70 12.46 30.30 -30.16
C GLY A 70 11.08 30.26 -30.81
N TYR A 71 10.32 29.24 -30.65
CA TYR A 71 8.98 29.12 -31.24
C TYR A 71 7.84 29.27 -30.23
N ALA A 72 8.00 30.20 -29.29
CA ALA A 72 7.20 30.39 -28.06
C ALA A 72 5.75 30.88 -28.24
N ARG A 73 5.07 30.63 -29.36
CA ARG A 73 3.63 30.90 -29.44
C ARG A 73 2.83 29.63 -29.16
N ALA A 74 1.95 29.66 -28.13
CA ALA A 74 1.10 28.53 -27.74
C ALA A 74 0.30 27.87 -28.87
N LYS A 75 -0.03 28.63 -29.92
CA LYS A 75 -0.68 28.16 -31.15
C LYS A 75 0.27 27.32 -32.02
N TYR A 76 1.56 27.68 -32.05
CA TYR A 76 2.60 26.96 -32.79
C TYR A 76 2.88 25.61 -32.14
N GLY A 77 3.06 25.55 -30.80
CA GLY A 77 3.31 24.32 -30.07
C GLY A 77 2.21 23.26 -30.24
N LYS A 78 0.92 23.67 -30.25
CA LYS A 78 -0.20 22.72 -30.50
C LYS A 78 -0.14 22.15 -31.94
N THR A 79 0.28 22.95 -32.94
CA THR A 79 0.41 22.50 -34.34
C THR A 79 1.58 21.53 -34.47
N VAL A 80 2.72 21.83 -33.85
CA VAL A 80 3.91 20.96 -33.85
C VAL A 80 3.60 19.62 -33.23
N LEU A 81 2.97 19.56 -32.04
CA LEU A 81 2.60 18.30 -31.38
C LEU A 81 1.63 17.49 -32.25
N ARG A 82 0.66 18.12 -32.91
CA ARG A 82 -0.28 17.44 -33.80
C ARG A 82 0.43 16.82 -35.02
N ASN A 83 1.34 17.59 -35.67
CA ASN A 83 2.11 17.10 -36.80
C ASN A 83 3.08 15.98 -36.39
N LEU A 84 3.74 16.13 -35.24
CA LEU A 84 4.62 15.10 -34.67
C LEU A 84 3.85 13.82 -34.39
N SER A 85 2.68 13.93 -33.74
CA SER A 85 1.78 12.79 -33.45
C SER A 85 1.41 12.05 -34.73
N LYS A 86 1.02 12.77 -35.79
CA LYS A 86 0.67 12.19 -37.10
C LYS A 86 1.86 11.39 -37.68
N LYS A 87 3.03 12.00 -37.78
CA LYS A 87 4.24 11.35 -38.32
C LYS A 87 4.68 10.13 -37.51
N LEU A 88 4.63 10.22 -36.18
CA LEU A 88 5.01 9.10 -35.32
C LEU A 88 3.99 7.94 -35.41
N THR A 89 2.70 8.26 -35.48
CA THR A 89 1.65 7.24 -35.65
C THR A 89 1.73 6.54 -37.01
N GLU A 90 2.01 7.27 -38.07
CA GLU A 90 2.23 6.70 -39.40
C GLU A 90 3.44 5.76 -39.46
N ARG A 91 4.53 6.09 -38.74
CA ARG A 91 5.77 5.30 -38.79
C ARG A 91 5.81 4.17 -37.79
N TYR A 92 5.29 4.37 -36.57
CA TYR A 92 5.45 3.43 -35.43
C TYR A 92 4.11 2.85 -34.91
N GLY A 93 2.98 3.26 -35.49
CA GLY A 93 1.67 2.78 -35.08
C GLY A 93 1.08 3.53 -33.88
N LYS A 94 0.13 2.89 -33.21
CA LYS A 94 -0.60 3.48 -32.07
C LYS A 94 0.33 3.74 -30.88
N GLY A 95 -0.04 4.73 -30.05
CA GLY A 95 0.70 5.07 -28.80
C GLY A 95 1.30 6.47 -28.79
N TRP A 96 1.30 7.19 -29.94
CA TRP A 96 1.92 8.51 -30.10
C TRP A 96 0.88 9.61 -30.31
N SER A 97 -0.25 9.54 -29.61
CA SER A 97 -1.29 10.57 -29.68
C SER A 97 -0.79 11.91 -29.12
N VAL A 98 -1.50 12.99 -29.44
CA VAL A 98 -1.20 14.34 -28.92
C VAL A 98 -1.23 14.35 -27.38
N GLU A 99 -2.16 13.60 -26.79
CA GLU A 99 -2.28 13.44 -25.34
C GLU A 99 -1.04 12.77 -24.76
N THR A 100 -0.54 11.69 -25.40
CA THR A 100 0.69 11.00 -24.98
C THR A 100 1.90 11.92 -25.08
N LEU A 101 2.04 12.68 -26.17
CA LEU A 101 3.16 13.64 -26.35
C LEU A 101 3.07 14.79 -25.32
N THR A 102 1.87 15.27 -25.04
CA THR A 102 1.64 16.28 -23.99
C THR A 102 1.98 15.74 -22.59
N ALA A 103 1.62 14.50 -22.32
CA ALA A 103 2.00 13.83 -21.07
C ALA A 103 3.52 13.64 -20.96
N ALA A 104 4.18 13.20 -22.03
CA ALA A 104 5.64 13.06 -22.09
C ALA A 104 6.35 14.39 -21.83
N ARG A 105 5.87 15.49 -22.44
CA ARG A 105 6.37 16.85 -22.18
C ARG A 105 6.24 17.23 -20.71
N LYS A 106 5.05 17.04 -20.12
CA LYS A 106 4.79 17.31 -18.70
C LYS A 106 5.67 16.45 -17.80
N PHE A 107 5.87 15.18 -18.17
CA PHE A 107 6.72 14.26 -17.44
C PHE A 107 8.16 14.76 -17.35
N TYR A 108 8.75 15.16 -18.47
CA TYR A 108 10.08 15.76 -18.47
C TYR A 108 10.13 17.03 -17.61
N GLN A 109 9.16 17.94 -17.74
CA GLN A 109 9.13 19.18 -16.94
C GLN A 109 9.13 18.91 -15.44
N ILE A 110 8.31 17.96 -14.97
CA ILE A 110 8.19 17.62 -13.54
C ILE A 110 9.46 16.95 -13.01
N TYR A 111 10.04 16.01 -13.77
CA TYR A 111 11.13 15.16 -13.28
C TYR A 111 12.53 15.68 -13.66
N SER A 112 12.62 16.75 -14.46
CA SER A 112 13.88 17.44 -14.75
C SER A 112 14.16 18.63 -13.82
N GLU A 113 13.21 19.10 -13.04
CA GLU A 113 13.40 20.20 -12.09
C GLU A 113 14.46 19.81 -11.04
N GLY A 114 15.54 20.58 -10.97
CA GLY A 114 16.69 20.36 -10.08
C GLY A 114 17.87 19.61 -10.69
N LYS A 115 17.78 19.13 -11.95
CA LYS A 115 18.89 18.47 -12.66
C LYS A 115 19.10 19.11 -14.02
N ILE A 116 20.18 19.87 -14.19
CA ILE A 116 20.61 20.43 -15.49
C ILE A 116 21.17 19.24 -16.29
N ALA A 117 20.35 18.67 -17.15
CA ALA A 117 20.76 17.60 -18.06
C ALA A 117 21.57 18.23 -19.22
N ASN A 118 22.88 18.25 -19.08
CA ASN A 118 23.82 18.86 -20.03
C ASN A 118 24.23 17.92 -21.14
N THR A 119 23.43 17.05 -21.71
CA THR A 119 23.82 16.41 -22.99
C THR A 119 22.65 15.71 -23.69
N VAL A 120 22.57 15.89 -24.99
CA VAL A 120 21.47 15.50 -25.90
C VAL A 120 21.54 13.99 -26.26
N TYR A 121 22.64 13.27 -26.00
CA TYR A 121 22.92 11.97 -26.63
C TYR A 121 23.08 10.76 -25.67
N GLU A 122 23.04 10.94 -24.36
CA GLU A 122 23.30 9.84 -23.43
C GLU A 122 22.06 9.47 -22.62
N ILE A 123 21.21 8.61 -23.21
CA ILE A 123 20.02 8.07 -22.52
C ILE A 123 20.42 7.06 -21.43
N GLN A 124 21.65 6.53 -21.46
CA GLN A 124 22.10 5.46 -20.56
C GLN A 124 23.14 5.85 -19.51
N GLU A 125 23.75 7.04 -19.57
CA GLU A 125 24.85 7.40 -18.68
C GLU A 125 24.54 8.51 -17.64
N ASN A 126 23.34 9.09 -17.63
CA ASN A 126 22.97 10.01 -16.55
C ASN A 126 22.48 9.23 -15.32
N ALA A 127 23.42 8.87 -14.49
CA ALA A 127 23.30 8.05 -13.29
C ALA A 127 22.34 8.58 -12.18
N ASP A 128 21.61 9.68 -12.43
CA ASP A 128 20.87 10.37 -11.38
C ASP A 128 19.34 10.29 -11.46
N ILE A 129 18.75 9.88 -12.58
CA ILE A 129 17.30 9.72 -12.70
C ILE A 129 16.98 8.25 -12.88
N HIS A 130 16.39 7.63 -11.85
CA HIS A 130 16.07 6.23 -11.87
C HIS A 130 14.56 6.05 -11.83
N PHE A 131 13.97 5.67 -12.97
CA PHE A 131 12.56 5.37 -13.07
C PHE A 131 12.31 3.88 -12.74
N THR A 132 11.46 3.61 -11.75
CA THR A 132 11.21 2.26 -11.24
C THR A 132 9.78 1.77 -11.45
N LEU A 133 8.90 2.67 -11.86
CA LEU A 133 7.46 2.40 -12.02
C LEU A 133 7.07 2.37 -13.50
N SER A 134 5.90 1.83 -13.81
CA SER A 134 5.37 1.85 -15.18
C SER A 134 4.83 3.24 -15.55
N TRP A 135 4.72 3.50 -16.86
CA TRP A 135 4.16 4.74 -17.38
C TRP A 135 2.77 5.07 -16.79
N SER A 136 1.92 4.07 -16.60
CA SER A 136 0.59 4.28 -16.03
C SER A 136 0.62 4.79 -14.59
N HIS A 137 1.63 4.43 -13.79
CA HIS A 137 1.85 5.01 -12.47
C HIS A 137 2.24 6.49 -12.59
N TYR A 138 3.20 6.81 -13.48
CA TYR A 138 3.64 8.19 -13.68
C TYR A 138 2.52 9.09 -14.18
N LEU A 139 1.58 8.59 -14.99
CA LEU A 139 0.39 9.35 -15.40
C LEU A 139 -0.50 9.76 -14.22
N ILE A 140 -0.55 8.97 -13.14
CA ILE A 140 -1.25 9.34 -11.91
C ILE A 140 -0.39 10.31 -11.10
N LEU A 141 0.88 9.98 -10.87
CA LEU A 141 1.81 10.79 -10.07
C LEU A 141 1.94 12.21 -10.59
N MET A 142 1.97 12.41 -11.91
CA MET A 142 2.03 13.74 -12.53
C MET A 142 0.78 14.62 -12.30
N ARG A 143 -0.33 14.06 -11.80
CA ARG A 143 -1.53 14.83 -11.41
C ARG A 143 -1.39 15.43 -10.02
N ILE A 144 -0.46 14.93 -9.23
CA ILE A 144 -0.19 15.39 -7.86
C ILE A 144 0.70 16.63 -7.95
N ALA A 145 0.15 17.78 -7.56
CA ALA A 145 0.86 19.06 -7.65
C ALA A 145 1.96 19.18 -6.57
N ASN A 146 1.66 18.76 -5.33
CA ASN A 146 2.61 18.81 -4.24
C ASN A 146 3.73 17.79 -4.46
N GLN A 147 4.98 18.25 -4.45
CA GLN A 147 6.15 17.42 -4.70
C GLN A 147 6.36 16.38 -3.59
N ASN A 148 6.19 16.77 -2.33
CA ASN A 148 6.38 15.86 -1.20
C ASN A 148 5.34 14.72 -1.21
N GLU A 149 4.09 15.05 -1.49
CA GLU A 149 3.02 14.07 -1.65
C GLU A 149 3.33 13.12 -2.84
N ARG A 150 3.74 13.66 -3.99
CA ARG A 150 4.12 12.88 -5.17
C ARG A 150 5.26 11.92 -4.87
N ASN A 151 6.34 12.40 -4.24
CA ASN A 151 7.49 11.58 -3.86
C ASN A 151 7.09 10.46 -2.91
N PHE A 152 6.25 10.76 -1.91
CA PHE A 152 5.72 9.76 -1.01
C PHE A 152 5.03 8.62 -1.77
N TYR A 153 4.07 8.94 -2.66
CA TYR A 153 3.37 7.91 -3.42
C TYR A 153 4.28 7.13 -4.37
N GLU A 154 5.29 7.77 -4.97
CA GLU A 154 6.28 7.11 -5.82
C GLU A 154 7.10 6.08 -5.04
N ILE A 155 7.61 6.47 -3.87
CA ILE A 155 8.37 5.59 -2.96
C ILE A 155 7.51 4.43 -2.48
N GLU A 156 6.26 4.70 -2.08
CA GLU A 156 5.34 3.67 -1.59
C GLU A 156 4.99 2.67 -2.70
N CYS A 157 4.72 3.14 -3.91
CA CYS A 157 4.49 2.26 -5.06
C CYS A 157 5.66 1.32 -5.31
N TYR A 158 6.88 1.83 -5.27
CA TYR A 158 8.08 1.02 -5.48
C TYR A 158 8.30 0.01 -4.35
N LYS A 159 8.30 0.49 -3.10
CA LYS A 159 8.59 -0.35 -1.93
C LYS A 159 7.56 -1.44 -1.69
N GLN A 160 6.30 -1.17 -2.00
CA GLN A 160 5.19 -2.09 -1.76
C GLN A 160 4.68 -2.78 -3.03
N ASN A 161 5.29 -2.51 -4.19
CA ASN A 161 4.86 -3.03 -5.48
C ASN A 161 3.36 -2.77 -5.76
N TRP A 162 2.87 -1.57 -5.46
CA TRP A 162 1.48 -1.25 -5.72
C TRP A 162 1.16 -1.30 -7.21
N SER A 163 0.03 -1.89 -7.53
CA SER A 163 -0.58 -1.75 -8.85
C SER A 163 -1.12 -0.33 -9.05
N VAL A 164 -1.37 0.04 -10.30
CA VAL A 164 -1.99 1.34 -10.65
C VAL A 164 -3.32 1.55 -9.90
N ARG A 165 -4.12 0.49 -9.71
CA ARG A 165 -5.39 0.57 -8.96
C ARG A 165 -5.15 0.84 -7.48
N GLN A 166 -4.15 0.21 -6.88
CA GLN A 166 -3.79 0.42 -5.48
C GLN A 166 -3.25 1.83 -5.26
N LEU A 167 -2.37 2.34 -6.14
CA LEU A 167 -1.94 3.73 -6.12
C LEU A 167 -3.14 4.69 -6.18
N GLN A 168 -4.03 4.49 -7.16
CA GLN A 168 -5.22 5.35 -7.31
C GLN A 168 -6.11 5.33 -6.07
N ARG A 169 -6.32 4.14 -5.48
CA ARG A 169 -7.09 4.00 -4.24
C ARG A 169 -6.43 4.73 -3.08
N GLN A 170 -5.13 4.53 -2.87
CA GLN A 170 -4.40 5.18 -1.77
C GLN A 170 -4.35 6.70 -1.92
N TYR A 171 -4.22 7.19 -3.15
CA TYR A 171 -4.32 8.61 -3.46
C TYR A 171 -5.72 9.17 -3.18
N ASN A 172 -6.78 8.46 -3.60
CA ASN A 172 -8.17 8.87 -3.37
C ASN A 172 -8.55 8.84 -1.87
N SER A 173 -7.98 7.91 -1.10
CA SER A 173 -8.19 7.83 0.36
C SER A 173 -7.33 8.82 1.14
N SER A 174 -6.58 9.70 0.45
CA SER A 174 -5.74 10.73 1.07
C SER A 174 -4.74 10.17 2.08
N LEU A 175 -4.08 9.07 1.71
CA LEU A 175 -3.16 8.37 2.62
C LEU A 175 -2.05 9.29 3.13
N TYR A 176 -1.46 10.11 2.23
CA TYR A 176 -0.39 11.04 2.60
C TYR A 176 -0.86 12.04 3.66
N GLU A 177 -1.99 12.67 3.43
CA GLU A 177 -2.56 13.69 4.33
C GLU A 177 -2.95 13.08 5.69
N ARG A 178 -3.54 11.90 5.71
CA ARG A 178 -3.88 11.19 6.95
C ARG A 178 -2.64 10.82 7.78
N LEU A 179 -1.57 10.40 7.11
CA LEU A 179 -0.30 10.12 7.79
C LEU A 179 0.39 11.40 8.24
N ALA A 180 0.36 12.47 7.45
CA ALA A 180 0.95 13.75 7.79
C ALA A 180 0.31 14.36 9.03
N LEU A 181 -1.03 14.39 9.11
CA LEU A 181 -1.77 14.94 10.26
C LEU A 181 -1.60 14.15 11.57
N SER A 182 -1.11 12.92 11.51
CA SER A 182 -0.84 12.08 12.69
C SER A 182 0.60 12.15 13.18
N ARG A 183 1.46 13.01 12.59
CA ARG A 183 2.91 13.04 12.82
C ARG A 183 3.40 14.46 13.06
N ASN A 184 4.63 14.59 13.61
CA ASN A 184 5.30 15.86 13.67
C ASN A 184 5.93 16.26 12.33
N LYS A 185 6.40 17.52 12.19
CA LYS A 185 6.93 18.07 10.93
C LYS A 185 8.09 17.27 10.35
N ASP A 186 9.06 16.88 11.20
CA ASP A 186 10.22 16.11 10.75
C ASP A 186 9.82 14.74 10.21
N GLU A 187 8.85 14.08 10.85
CA GLU A 187 8.30 12.82 10.37
C GLU A 187 7.51 12.99 9.06
N VAL A 188 6.87 14.14 8.82
CA VAL A 188 6.21 14.44 7.53
C VAL A 188 7.24 14.62 6.42
N MET A 189 8.35 15.29 6.68
CA MET A 189 9.44 15.41 5.70
C MET A 189 10.07 14.03 5.40
N ARG A 190 10.23 13.19 6.41
CA ARG A 190 10.68 11.80 6.22
C ARG A 190 9.70 10.98 5.37
N LEU A 191 8.39 11.20 5.49
CA LEU A 191 7.42 10.55 4.61
C LEU A 191 7.70 10.83 3.13
N ALA A 192 8.07 12.05 2.78
CA ALA A 192 8.38 12.44 1.40
C ALA A 192 9.71 11.89 0.89
N GLN A 193 10.66 11.58 1.78
CA GLN A 193 12.01 11.12 1.45
C GLN A 193 12.17 9.61 1.53
N GLU A 194 11.50 8.98 2.50
CA GLU A 194 11.68 7.56 2.83
C GLU A 194 10.39 6.75 2.68
N GLY A 195 9.24 7.42 2.53
CA GLY A 195 7.93 6.77 2.64
C GLY A 195 7.59 6.42 4.09
N GLN A 196 6.55 5.62 4.30
CA GLN A 196 6.18 5.16 5.63
C GLN A 196 7.21 4.17 6.19
N THR A 197 7.78 4.48 7.35
CA THR A 197 8.59 3.56 8.16
C THR A 197 7.73 2.95 9.26
N VAL A 198 8.05 1.71 9.66
CA VAL A 198 7.35 0.96 10.72
C VAL A 198 8.41 0.49 11.71
N GLU A 199 8.54 1.19 12.83
CA GLU A 199 9.52 0.92 13.87
C GLU A 199 8.87 0.54 15.20
N LYS A 200 7.68 1.10 15.48
CA LYS A 200 6.92 0.90 16.71
C LYS A 200 5.44 0.64 16.43
N ALA A 201 4.73 0.13 17.42
CA ALA A 201 3.32 -0.24 17.30
C ALA A 201 2.43 0.93 16.84
N SER A 202 2.68 2.15 17.31
CA SER A 202 1.91 3.33 16.88
C SER A 202 2.05 3.65 15.40
N ASP A 203 3.10 3.21 14.72
CA ASP A 203 3.33 3.53 13.30
C ASP A 203 2.39 2.75 12.37
N VAL A 204 1.83 1.65 12.85
CA VAL A 204 0.85 0.83 12.12
C VAL A 204 -0.59 1.21 12.41
N ILE A 205 -0.82 2.13 13.37
CA ILE A 205 -2.16 2.57 13.71
C ILE A 205 -2.55 3.77 12.87
N LYS A 206 -3.66 3.66 12.17
CA LYS A 206 -4.27 4.76 11.40
C LYS A 206 -5.64 5.07 11.98
N SER A 207 -5.97 6.33 12.13
CA SER A 207 -7.28 6.76 12.60
C SER A 207 -7.69 8.07 11.87
N PRO A 208 -8.79 8.04 11.12
CA PRO A 208 -9.63 6.88 10.84
C PRO A 208 -9.05 5.95 9.78
N LEU A 209 -9.38 4.65 9.86
CA LEU A 209 -9.26 3.72 8.74
C LEU A 209 -10.36 3.98 7.72
N THR A 210 -10.04 3.95 6.45
CA THR A 210 -10.98 4.23 5.35
C THR A 210 -11.41 2.92 4.70
N LEU A 211 -12.65 2.49 4.94
CA LEU A 211 -13.19 1.20 4.55
C LEU A 211 -14.27 1.31 3.45
N GLU A 212 -14.17 2.30 2.58
CA GLU A 212 -15.09 2.58 1.47
C GLU A 212 -15.23 1.40 0.51
N PHE A 213 -14.17 0.62 0.35
CA PHE A 213 -14.11 -0.55 -0.53
C PHE A 213 -15.04 -1.69 -0.09
N LEU A 214 -15.52 -1.67 1.15
CA LEU A 214 -16.50 -2.64 1.63
C LEU A 214 -17.88 -2.47 0.97
N GLY A 215 -18.17 -1.29 0.41
CA GLY A 215 -19.45 -0.97 -0.23
C GLY A 215 -20.64 -0.94 0.76
N LEU A 216 -20.37 -0.81 2.05
CA LEU A 216 -21.38 -0.65 3.08
C LEU A 216 -21.86 0.81 3.11
N LYS A 217 -23.18 1.02 3.20
CA LYS A 217 -23.75 2.37 3.31
C LYS A 217 -23.53 2.91 4.72
N PRO A 218 -23.01 4.15 4.87
CA PRO A 218 -22.72 4.73 6.19
C PRO A 218 -23.95 4.81 7.12
N GLU A 219 -25.13 5.02 6.54
CA GLU A 219 -26.40 5.19 7.28
C GLU A 219 -27.11 3.85 7.56
N ALA A 220 -26.62 2.75 6.97
CA ALA A 220 -27.26 1.45 7.16
C ALA A 220 -26.91 0.84 8.51
N VAL A 221 -27.89 0.26 9.16
CA VAL A 221 -27.67 -0.57 10.35
C VAL A 221 -27.16 -1.95 9.91
N TYR A 222 -26.03 -2.37 10.40
CA TYR A 222 -25.45 -3.70 10.17
C TYR A 222 -24.84 -4.25 11.45
N SER A 223 -24.71 -5.58 11.51
CA SER A 223 -24.08 -6.26 12.64
C SER A 223 -22.57 -6.30 12.52
N GLU A 224 -21.86 -6.52 13.63
CA GLU A 224 -20.41 -6.78 13.64
C GLU A 224 -20.04 -7.93 12.70
N SER A 225 -20.81 -9.03 12.73
CA SER A 225 -20.61 -10.18 11.83
C SER A 225 -20.75 -9.82 10.33
N LYS A 226 -21.60 -8.86 9.98
CA LYS A 226 -21.70 -8.38 8.61
C LYS A 226 -20.49 -7.53 8.21
N LEU A 227 -20.02 -6.65 9.10
CA LEU A 227 -18.81 -5.87 8.90
C LEU A 227 -17.59 -6.80 8.75
N GLU A 228 -17.43 -7.75 9.65
CA GLU A 228 -16.38 -8.76 9.61
C GLU A 228 -16.40 -9.56 8.29
N SER A 229 -17.56 -10.06 7.88
CA SER A 229 -17.70 -10.81 6.62
C SER A 229 -17.37 -9.95 5.40
N ALA A 230 -17.71 -8.68 5.41
CA ALA A 230 -17.34 -7.74 4.35
C ALA A 230 -15.82 -7.53 4.31
N ILE A 231 -15.16 -7.36 5.46
CA ILE A 231 -13.70 -7.24 5.56
C ILE A 231 -13.02 -8.51 5.01
N ILE A 232 -13.46 -9.69 5.41
CA ILE A 232 -12.91 -10.96 4.92
C ILE A 232 -13.06 -11.10 3.41
N SER A 233 -14.22 -10.72 2.85
CA SER A 233 -14.44 -10.76 1.39
C SER A 233 -13.52 -9.81 0.61
N LYS A 234 -12.96 -8.79 1.27
CA LYS A 234 -12.07 -7.76 0.73
C LYS A 234 -10.74 -7.68 1.50
N ILE A 235 -10.27 -8.82 2.00
CA ILE A 235 -9.11 -8.87 2.91
C ILE A 235 -7.86 -8.22 2.30
N GLN A 236 -7.65 -8.31 0.99
CA GLN A 236 -6.51 -7.68 0.33
C GLN A 236 -6.57 -6.14 0.41
N ASP A 237 -7.76 -5.56 0.20
CA ASP A 237 -7.97 -4.11 0.31
C ASP A 237 -7.86 -3.67 1.77
N PHE A 238 -8.33 -4.50 2.71
CA PHE A 238 -8.21 -4.24 4.13
C PHE A 238 -6.75 -4.26 4.60
N LEU A 239 -5.96 -5.25 4.19
CA LEU A 239 -4.53 -5.30 4.50
C LEU A 239 -3.76 -4.13 3.87
N LEU A 240 -4.14 -3.72 2.66
CA LEU A 240 -3.59 -2.54 2.01
C LEU A 240 -3.91 -1.26 2.81
N GLU A 241 -5.13 -1.14 3.33
CA GLU A 241 -5.52 -0.01 4.17
C GLU A 241 -4.79 -0.03 5.52
N LEU A 242 -4.66 -1.17 6.17
CA LEU A 242 -3.87 -1.28 7.41
C LEU A 242 -2.43 -0.84 7.21
N GLY A 243 -1.82 -1.20 6.09
CA GLY A 243 -0.48 -0.77 5.70
C GLY A 243 0.57 -1.87 5.71
N LYS A 244 1.81 -1.50 6.01
CA LYS A 244 2.98 -2.37 5.81
C LYS A 244 3.07 -3.53 6.80
N GLY A 245 3.44 -4.69 6.27
CA GLY A 245 3.88 -5.83 7.06
C GLY A 245 2.78 -6.75 7.58
N PHE A 246 1.51 -6.42 7.39
CA PHE A 246 0.41 -7.25 7.88
C PHE A 246 0.21 -8.51 7.03
N LEU A 247 0.02 -9.62 7.72
CA LEU A 247 -0.35 -10.92 7.19
C LEU A 247 -1.62 -11.37 7.91
N PHE A 248 -2.58 -11.94 7.17
CA PHE A 248 -3.79 -12.51 7.74
C PHE A 248 -3.51 -13.92 8.23
N GLU A 249 -3.82 -14.21 9.50
CA GLU A 249 -3.68 -15.52 10.08
C GLU A 249 -5.03 -16.25 10.25
N ALA A 250 -5.96 -15.61 10.97
CA ALA A 250 -7.22 -16.25 11.28
C ALA A 250 -8.37 -15.24 11.44
N ARG A 251 -9.58 -15.77 11.24
CA ARG A 251 -10.85 -15.15 11.56
C ARG A 251 -11.49 -15.92 12.72
N GLN A 252 -12.17 -15.23 13.65
CA GLN A 252 -12.88 -15.82 14.77
C GLN A 252 -12.02 -16.87 15.50
N LYS A 253 -10.78 -16.46 15.83
CA LYS A 253 -9.82 -17.33 16.50
C LYS A 253 -10.31 -17.65 17.90
N ARG A 254 -10.76 -18.88 18.10
CA ARG A 254 -11.19 -19.36 19.40
C ARG A 254 -9.99 -19.67 20.30
N PHE A 255 -10.09 -19.28 21.54
CA PHE A 255 -9.28 -19.82 22.63
C PHE A 255 -10.16 -20.09 23.86
N THR A 256 -9.71 -20.99 24.72
CA THR A 256 -10.44 -21.39 25.93
C THR A 256 -9.60 -21.03 27.15
N PHE A 257 -10.17 -20.32 28.08
CA PHE A 257 -9.55 -19.97 29.34
C PHE A 257 -10.60 -20.07 30.44
N ASP A 258 -10.28 -20.73 31.56
CA ASP A 258 -11.18 -20.96 32.71
C ASP A 258 -12.56 -21.49 32.25
N GLU A 259 -12.54 -22.56 31.44
CA GLU A 259 -13.72 -23.25 30.87
C GLU A 259 -14.63 -22.39 30.00
N GLN A 260 -14.24 -21.14 29.74
CA GLN A 260 -14.98 -20.22 28.87
C GLN A 260 -14.29 -20.10 27.47
N ASN A 261 -15.11 -19.93 26.44
CA ASN A 261 -14.64 -19.76 25.07
C ASN A 261 -14.71 -18.31 24.71
N PHE A 262 -13.59 -17.81 24.15
CA PHE A 262 -13.44 -16.47 23.65
C PHE A 262 -13.07 -16.50 22.18
N TYR A 263 -13.41 -15.46 21.43
CA TYR A 263 -13.19 -15.37 20.01
C TYR A 263 -12.60 -14.00 19.67
N VAL A 264 -11.48 -13.99 18.96
CA VAL A 264 -10.90 -12.78 18.40
C VAL A 264 -11.38 -12.64 16.95
N ASP A 265 -11.96 -11.51 16.58
CA ASP A 265 -12.56 -11.32 15.25
C ASP A 265 -11.55 -11.57 14.14
N LEU A 266 -10.41 -10.85 14.17
CA LEU A 266 -9.32 -11.01 13.20
C LEU A 266 -7.98 -11.12 13.91
N VAL A 267 -7.23 -12.15 13.58
CA VAL A 267 -5.84 -12.32 14.00
C VAL A 267 -4.93 -12.08 12.80
N LEU A 268 -4.05 -11.12 12.94
CA LEU A 268 -3.04 -10.76 11.97
C LEU A 268 -1.65 -10.92 12.60
N TYR A 269 -0.65 -11.00 11.75
CA TYR A 269 0.74 -10.93 12.16
C TYR A 269 1.45 -9.80 11.42
N ASN A 270 2.18 -8.94 12.13
CA ASN A 270 2.97 -7.92 11.48
C ASN A 270 4.44 -8.35 11.43
N ARG A 271 4.92 -8.68 10.21
CA ARG A 271 6.28 -9.20 10.00
C ARG A 271 7.40 -8.18 10.25
N LEU A 272 7.10 -6.88 10.17
CA LEU A 272 8.09 -5.82 10.42
C LEU A 272 8.29 -5.60 11.91
N LEU A 273 7.21 -5.65 12.66
CA LEU A 273 7.22 -5.56 14.11
C LEU A 273 7.48 -6.91 14.79
N GLN A 274 7.33 -8.03 14.05
CA GLN A 274 7.46 -9.39 14.58
C GLN A 274 6.52 -9.66 15.76
N CYS A 275 5.24 -9.30 15.61
CA CYS A 275 4.23 -9.48 16.65
C CYS A 275 2.85 -9.81 16.08
N TYR A 276 2.02 -10.42 16.91
CA TYR A 276 0.60 -10.57 16.63
C TYR A 276 -0.11 -9.22 16.71
N CYS A 277 -1.12 -9.06 15.86
CA CYS A 277 -2.03 -7.92 15.87
C CYS A 277 -3.46 -8.45 15.92
N LEU A 278 -4.13 -8.26 17.05
CA LEU A 278 -5.50 -8.70 17.28
C LEU A 278 -6.43 -7.54 16.95
N ILE A 279 -7.45 -7.78 16.14
CA ILE A 279 -8.46 -6.77 15.83
C ILE A 279 -9.81 -7.26 16.32
N ASP A 280 -10.49 -6.42 17.06
CA ASP A 280 -11.86 -6.60 17.49
C ASP A 280 -12.73 -5.47 16.90
N LEU A 281 -13.85 -5.84 16.28
CA LEU A 281 -14.67 -4.94 15.48
C LEU A 281 -15.88 -4.47 16.29
N LYS A 282 -16.11 -3.17 16.33
CA LYS A 282 -17.26 -2.55 17.00
C LYS A 282 -18.01 -1.65 16.04
N ILE A 283 -19.31 -1.86 15.94
CA ILE A 283 -20.19 -1.05 15.06
C ILE A 283 -20.67 0.23 15.74
N ASP A 284 -20.50 0.32 17.04
CA ASP A 284 -20.94 1.41 17.87
C ASP A 284 -19.75 2.14 18.53
N LYS A 285 -20.07 2.94 19.52
CA LYS A 285 -19.13 3.67 20.34
C LYS A 285 -18.36 2.72 21.26
N LEU A 286 -17.08 2.94 21.39
CA LEU A 286 -16.19 2.19 22.26
C LEU A 286 -16.62 2.27 23.74
N THR A 287 -16.59 1.12 24.43
CA THR A 287 -16.89 1.00 25.85
C THR A 287 -15.67 0.54 26.65
N HIS A 288 -15.72 0.70 27.99
CA HIS A 288 -14.66 0.19 28.87
C HIS A 288 -14.60 -1.35 28.90
N GLN A 289 -15.73 -2.03 28.62
CA GLN A 289 -15.79 -3.49 28.51
C GLN A 289 -15.00 -4.00 27.31
N ASP A 290 -15.08 -3.31 26.15
CA ASP A 290 -14.33 -3.66 24.94
C ASP A 290 -12.82 -3.54 25.20
N LEU A 291 -12.38 -2.51 25.93
CA LEU A 291 -10.99 -2.34 26.33
C LEU A 291 -10.50 -3.46 27.24
N GLY A 292 -11.31 -3.86 28.24
CA GLY A 292 -11.02 -4.98 29.14
C GLY A 292 -10.95 -6.31 28.40
N GLN A 293 -11.85 -6.56 27.47
CA GLN A 293 -11.86 -7.75 26.62
C GLN A 293 -10.58 -7.82 25.75
N MET A 294 -10.22 -6.73 25.08
CA MET A 294 -8.99 -6.69 24.29
C MET A 294 -7.73 -6.87 25.15
N GLN A 295 -7.69 -6.30 26.37
CA GLN A 295 -6.58 -6.51 27.28
C GLN A 295 -6.42 -7.99 27.66
N MET A 296 -7.53 -8.71 27.87
CA MET A 296 -7.51 -10.15 28.13
C MET A 296 -6.98 -10.91 26.90
N TYR A 297 -7.40 -10.55 25.69
CA TYR A 297 -6.93 -11.18 24.44
C TYR A 297 -5.41 -10.99 24.26
N VAL A 298 -4.92 -9.76 24.39
CA VAL A 298 -3.49 -9.45 24.31
C VAL A 298 -2.70 -10.23 25.36
N ASN A 299 -3.15 -10.24 26.61
CA ASN A 299 -2.50 -10.99 27.69
C ASN A 299 -2.48 -12.50 27.43
N TYR A 300 -3.55 -13.07 26.85
CA TYR A 300 -3.59 -14.49 26.50
C TYR A 300 -2.57 -14.82 25.42
N PHE A 301 -2.50 -14.01 24.35
CA PHE A 301 -1.55 -14.23 23.27
C PHE A 301 -0.12 -14.07 23.74
N ASP A 302 0.17 -13.07 24.58
CA ASP A 302 1.51 -12.85 25.11
C ASP A 302 2.00 -13.96 26.04
N ARG A 303 1.09 -14.63 26.76
CA ARG A 303 1.44 -15.69 27.71
C ARG A 303 1.45 -17.09 27.10
N PHE A 304 0.60 -17.36 26.12
CA PHE A 304 0.31 -18.72 25.69
C PHE A 304 0.46 -18.97 24.18
N VAL A 305 0.56 -17.93 23.36
CA VAL A 305 0.58 -18.06 21.88
C VAL A 305 1.89 -17.62 21.28
N LYS A 306 2.35 -16.41 21.58
CA LYS A 306 3.58 -15.87 21.00
C LYS A 306 4.81 -16.66 21.41
N GLN A 307 5.82 -16.68 20.54
CA GLN A 307 7.14 -17.24 20.82
C GLN A 307 8.04 -16.23 21.57
N ASP A 308 9.10 -16.72 22.19
CA ASP A 308 10.02 -15.88 23.00
C ASP A 308 10.70 -14.78 22.20
N PHE A 309 10.96 -15.00 20.90
CA PHE A 309 11.57 -14.01 20.01
C PHE A 309 10.61 -12.95 19.50
N GLU A 310 9.30 -13.14 19.67
CA GLU A 310 8.28 -12.22 19.21
C GLU A 310 8.05 -11.08 20.21
N LYS A 311 7.80 -9.89 19.66
CA LYS A 311 7.47 -8.73 20.48
C LYS A 311 6.06 -8.83 21.07
N PRO A 312 5.74 -8.00 22.05
CA PRO A 312 4.40 -7.98 22.66
C PRO A 312 3.30 -7.78 21.61
N THR A 313 2.22 -8.52 21.80
CA THR A 313 1.03 -8.48 20.97
C THR A 313 0.40 -7.09 20.94
N ILE A 314 -0.10 -6.67 19.80
CA ILE A 314 -0.83 -5.42 19.62
C ILE A 314 -2.33 -5.72 19.55
N GLY A 315 -3.14 -5.02 20.35
CA GLY A 315 -4.59 -5.02 20.26
C GLY A 315 -5.10 -3.77 19.54
N ILE A 316 -6.02 -3.93 18.60
CA ILE A 316 -6.66 -2.85 17.86
C ILE A 316 -8.17 -2.98 17.99
N LEU A 317 -8.80 -2.02 18.64
CA LEU A 317 -10.25 -1.88 18.67
C LEU A 317 -10.68 -0.97 17.53
N LEU A 318 -11.31 -1.56 16.52
CA LEU A 318 -11.79 -0.84 15.35
C LEU A 318 -13.26 -0.48 15.54
N CYS A 319 -13.56 0.77 15.82
CA CYS A 319 -14.87 1.25 16.21
C CYS A 319 -15.38 2.39 15.30
N LYS A 320 -16.70 2.59 15.28
CA LYS A 320 -17.31 3.69 14.51
C LYS A 320 -17.00 5.04 15.16
N GLU A 321 -17.05 5.10 16.49
CA GLU A 321 -16.74 6.29 17.27
C GLU A 321 -15.68 6.00 18.35
N LYS A 322 -14.57 6.69 18.26
CA LYS A 322 -13.45 6.61 19.20
C LYS A 322 -13.68 7.56 20.39
N ASN A 323 -13.24 7.15 21.56
CA ASN A 323 -13.21 7.99 22.76
C ASN A 323 -11.82 7.92 23.40
N ASP A 324 -10.95 8.87 23.09
CA ASP A 324 -9.56 8.89 23.56
C ASP A 324 -9.45 9.02 25.08
N ALA A 325 -10.29 9.85 25.70
CA ALA A 325 -10.30 10.01 27.15
C ALA A 325 -10.66 8.70 27.87
N LEU A 326 -11.60 7.90 27.32
CA LEU A 326 -11.93 6.59 27.86
C LEU A 326 -10.75 5.63 27.75
N VAL A 327 -10.04 5.63 26.61
CA VAL A 327 -8.87 4.78 26.38
C VAL A 327 -7.76 5.12 27.39
N GLU A 328 -7.42 6.40 27.54
CA GLU A 328 -6.38 6.86 28.46
C GLU A 328 -6.70 6.56 29.94
N LEU A 329 -7.97 6.70 30.32
CA LEU A 329 -8.39 6.44 31.69
C LEU A 329 -8.46 4.94 32.03
N THR A 330 -8.76 4.09 31.04
CA THR A 330 -9.01 2.65 31.26
C THR A 330 -7.74 1.81 31.13
N LEU A 331 -6.86 2.15 30.19
CA LEU A 331 -5.67 1.34 29.90
C LEU A 331 -4.42 1.86 30.62
N PRO A 332 -3.51 0.97 31.03
CA PRO A 332 -2.18 1.35 31.49
C PRO A 332 -1.41 2.11 30.39
N LYS A 333 -0.56 3.08 30.78
CA LYS A 333 0.24 3.89 29.84
C LYS A 333 1.13 3.08 28.89
N ASN A 334 1.48 1.87 29.25
CA ASN A 334 2.32 0.94 28.47
C ASN A 334 1.52 -0.19 27.81
N ALA A 335 0.20 -0.11 27.78
CA ALA A 335 -0.63 -1.08 27.08
C ALA A 335 -0.41 -0.98 25.55
N ASN A 336 -0.16 -2.11 24.89
CA ASN A 336 -0.12 -2.23 23.45
C ASN A 336 -1.52 -2.35 22.83
N ILE A 337 -2.46 -1.54 23.29
CA ILE A 337 -3.85 -1.55 22.85
C ILE A 337 -4.21 -0.17 22.34
N TYR A 338 -4.78 -0.15 21.14
CA TYR A 338 -5.10 1.06 20.42
C TYR A 338 -6.56 1.04 19.97
N ALA A 339 -7.22 2.16 20.07
CA ALA A 339 -8.50 2.37 19.44
C ALA A 339 -8.33 3.13 18.13
N SER A 340 -8.95 2.65 17.07
CA SER A 340 -8.97 3.31 15.77
C SER A 340 -10.40 3.48 15.29
N ALA A 341 -10.77 4.69 14.93
CA ALA A 341 -12.03 4.92 14.25
C ALA A 341 -11.97 4.41 12.81
N TYR A 342 -13.12 4.02 12.24
CA TYR A 342 -13.24 3.75 10.83
C TYR A 342 -14.34 4.59 10.17
N GLN A 343 -14.19 4.81 8.87
CA GLN A 343 -15.20 5.46 8.04
C GLN A 343 -15.46 4.64 6.77
N LEU A 344 -16.71 4.65 6.31
CA LEU A 344 -17.18 3.86 5.16
C LEU A 344 -17.25 4.69 3.87
N TYR A 345 -16.59 5.84 3.84
CA TYR A 345 -16.55 6.77 2.71
C TYR A 345 -15.13 7.33 2.55
N LEU A 346 -14.84 7.83 1.36
CA LEU A 346 -13.57 8.51 1.11
C LEU A 346 -13.55 9.86 1.81
N PRO A 347 -12.44 10.25 2.44
CA PRO A 347 -12.30 11.56 3.04
C PRO A 347 -12.33 12.67 1.99
N ASP A 348 -12.73 13.88 2.39
CA ASP A 348 -12.57 15.07 1.55
C ASP A 348 -11.09 15.45 1.48
N LYS A 349 -10.48 15.15 0.34
CA LYS A 349 -9.05 15.37 0.11
C LYS A 349 -8.69 16.85 0.19
N ALA A 350 -9.51 17.74 -0.35
CA ALA A 350 -9.24 19.18 -0.34
C ALA A 350 -9.22 19.72 1.09
N LEU A 351 -10.17 19.27 1.93
CA LEU A 351 -10.20 19.62 3.34
C LEU A 351 -8.97 19.13 4.10
N LEU A 352 -8.54 17.88 3.85
CA LEU A 352 -7.35 17.34 4.49
C LEU A 352 -6.07 18.05 4.04
N GLN A 353 -5.95 18.38 2.76
CA GLN A 353 -4.82 19.15 2.23
C GLN A 353 -4.76 20.55 2.86
N ALA A 354 -5.90 21.24 2.99
CA ALA A 354 -5.96 22.54 3.66
C ALA A 354 -5.48 22.44 5.13
N LYS A 355 -5.93 21.42 5.86
CA LYS A 355 -5.48 21.17 7.25
C LYS A 355 -3.98 20.89 7.36
N VAL A 356 -3.41 20.11 6.44
CA VAL A 356 -1.97 19.86 6.42
C VAL A 356 -1.18 21.15 6.17
N MET A 357 -1.66 21.98 5.25
CA MET A 357 -1.01 23.28 4.96
C MET A 357 -1.09 24.25 6.15
N GLU A 358 -2.26 24.37 6.77
CA GLU A 358 -2.47 25.17 7.97
C GLU A 358 -1.55 24.72 9.10
N TRP A 359 -1.50 23.42 9.36
CA TRP A 359 -0.66 22.84 10.40
C TRP A 359 0.85 23.06 10.14
N ILE A 360 1.31 22.97 8.88
CA ILE A 360 2.71 23.27 8.53
C ILE A 360 3.02 24.76 8.74
N ALA A 361 2.10 25.67 8.36
CA ALA A 361 2.27 27.10 8.52
C ALA A 361 2.34 27.52 10.00
N GLU A 362 1.45 27.00 10.84
CA GLU A 362 1.48 27.24 12.31
C GLU A 362 2.79 26.77 12.93
N PHE A 363 3.33 25.65 12.43
CA PHE A 363 4.60 25.13 12.93
C PHE A 363 5.78 26.02 12.51
N GLU A 364 5.78 26.55 11.29
CA GLU A 364 6.82 27.47 10.78
C GLU A 364 6.83 28.80 11.56
N GLU A 365 5.65 29.36 11.85
CA GLU A 365 5.52 30.56 12.69
C GLU A 365 6.08 30.33 14.11
N ASN A 366 5.76 29.19 14.71
CA ASN A 366 6.26 28.86 16.06
C ASN A 366 7.79 28.65 16.09
N GLU A 367 8.40 28.04 15.07
CA GLU A 367 9.86 27.92 14.96
C GLU A 367 10.56 29.28 14.78
N GLU A 368 9.96 30.20 14.05
CA GLU A 368 10.49 31.54 13.89
C GLU A 368 10.43 32.32 15.20
N LEU A 369 9.34 32.20 15.96
CA LEU A 369 9.21 32.85 17.27
C LEU A 369 10.23 32.32 18.28
N MET A 370 10.49 31.01 18.31
CA MET A 370 11.49 30.39 19.19
C MET A 370 12.96 30.75 18.84
N LYS A 371 13.24 31.22 17.63
CA LYS A 371 14.59 31.69 17.25
C LYS A 371 14.89 33.11 17.71
N TYR A 372 13.89 33.86 18.16
CA TYR A 372 14.01 35.23 18.64
C TYR A 372 13.89 35.35 20.18
N GLU A 373 13.62 34.24 20.88
CA GLU A 373 13.78 34.10 22.34
C GLU A 373 15.18 33.49 22.68
#